data_570dd3347c726a7c30e1de34a87be367
#
_entry.id   570dd3347c726a7c30e1de34a87be367
#
_cell.length_a   1.000
_cell.length_b   1.000
_cell.length_c   1.000
_cell.angle_alpha   90.00
_cell.angle_beta   90.00
_cell.angle_gamma   90.00
#
_symmetry.space_group_name_H-M   'P 1'
#
loop_
_entity.id
_entity.type
_entity.pdbx_description
1 polymer ?
#
loop_
_entity_poly.entity_id
_entity_poly.type
_entity_poly.pdbx_seq_one_letter_code
_entity_poly.pdbx_strand_id
1 'polypeptide(L)'
;MSKVVSKGRNTWDDGSVMNYKITDEGIMYISGVLPGGNMVEIRSKSDFHHIVFEEGVTSIGGCKNYGMFYEMLEIEELTFPASLQSIGSRAFNGCKNLKRVNFAEGLEKLGNNVFEDCKALKEVCLPQSVCTLGTDLFYGCSLLTRVVLPKNLKCIPLGTFRLCSALEKIQIPKGVTSIGSMAFERCDALTSMTLPSRIKEICSSAFNGCVALESINFPSSIEKISSKAFDGCHKLKDIALPNPSIELAEDAFGKANDYTLIDESGNEFYCSISNSKTEHLYATIDECRIKVGHLVIPESFQYEGKTCPILYIQESAFSGTDNLVSVKFPDSVKVIMDYAFSDCNNLKFVKFGKSMRSIGRESFSNCRELEFINFGPSLEYIGYDAFNGCRSLRSVSLPETVTCLACYAFEYTKIFEEKKGVLYLDHVLFGYGGDFPDHSYLEVKSGTTVIA
;
A
#
# COMPACT_ATOMS: atom_id res chain seq x y z
N MET A 1 22.74 17.16 -42.18
CA MET A 1 23.61 16.69 -41.06
C MET A 1 23.41 17.66 -39.92
N SER A 2 22.94 17.15 -38.77
CA SER A 2 22.75 17.94 -37.56
C SER A 2 24.08 18.51 -37.07
N LYS A 3 24.07 19.75 -36.62
CA LYS A 3 25.27 20.48 -36.19
C LYS A 3 25.56 20.18 -34.71
N VAL A 4 26.78 19.83 -34.37
CA VAL A 4 27.20 19.67 -32.98
C VAL A 4 27.26 21.04 -32.29
N VAL A 5 26.47 21.22 -31.24
CA VAL A 5 26.39 22.47 -30.47
C VAL A 5 27.14 22.40 -29.14
N SER A 6 27.37 21.20 -28.61
CA SER A 6 28.15 20.96 -27.40
C SER A 6 28.88 19.62 -27.46
N LYS A 7 30.04 19.53 -26.82
CA LYS A 7 30.79 18.27 -26.62
C LYS A 7 31.55 18.34 -25.30
N GLY A 8 31.84 17.18 -24.74
CA GLY A 8 32.62 17.07 -23.51
C GLY A 8 33.19 15.68 -23.33
N ARG A 9 33.98 15.54 -22.27
CA ARG A 9 34.66 14.31 -21.89
C ARG A 9 34.61 14.18 -20.37
N ASN A 10 34.22 13.03 -19.87
CA ASN A 10 34.34 12.69 -18.46
C ASN A 10 35.40 11.61 -18.28
N THR A 11 36.26 11.76 -17.28
CA THR A 11 37.31 10.79 -16.94
C THR A 11 37.18 10.45 -15.47
N TRP A 12 37.14 9.15 -15.16
CA TRP A 12 37.06 8.64 -13.79
C TRP A 12 38.43 8.31 -13.23
N ASP A 13 38.51 8.12 -11.91
CA ASP A 13 39.76 7.84 -11.19
C ASP A 13 40.46 6.54 -11.65
N ASP A 14 39.69 5.59 -12.19
CA ASP A 14 40.18 4.34 -12.77
C ASP A 14 40.73 4.48 -14.19
N GLY A 15 40.73 5.70 -14.73
CA GLY A 15 41.17 6.01 -16.09
C GLY A 15 40.14 5.78 -17.18
N SER A 16 38.94 5.34 -16.84
CA SER A 16 37.83 5.19 -17.78
C SER A 16 37.40 6.50 -18.38
N VAL A 17 37.03 6.50 -19.65
CA VAL A 17 36.69 7.74 -20.39
C VAL A 17 35.36 7.56 -21.10
N MET A 18 34.48 8.54 -20.88
CA MET A 18 33.29 8.74 -21.69
C MET A 18 33.37 10.04 -22.45
N ASN A 19 32.95 10.02 -23.70
CA ASN A 19 32.80 11.22 -24.49
C ASN A 19 31.32 11.44 -24.82
N TYR A 20 30.89 12.69 -24.92
CA TYR A 20 29.56 13.05 -25.40
C TYR A 20 29.61 14.21 -26.40
N LYS A 21 28.62 14.23 -27.29
CA LYS A 21 28.33 15.34 -28.19
C LYS A 21 26.82 15.56 -28.25
N ILE A 22 26.41 16.85 -28.22
CA ILE A 22 24.98 17.24 -28.34
C ILE A 22 24.81 17.96 -29.67
N THR A 23 23.76 17.65 -30.39
CA THR A 23 23.40 18.28 -31.66
C THR A 23 22.34 19.35 -31.48
N ASP A 24 22.16 20.20 -32.50
CA ASP A 24 21.13 21.22 -32.60
C ASP A 24 19.67 20.63 -32.64
N GLU A 25 19.56 19.32 -32.87
CA GLU A 25 18.30 18.57 -32.79
C GLU A 25 18.02 18.02 -31.38
N GLY A 26 18.83 18.35 -30.37
CA GLY A 26 18.67 17.89 -29.00
C GLY A 26 18.99 16.39 -28.80
N ILE A 27 19.90 15.83 -29.61
CA ILE A 27 20.34 14.44 -29.47
C ILE A 27 21.72 14.42 -28.83
N MET A 28 21.88 13.71 -27.73
CA MET A 28 23.16 13.48 -27.08
C MET A 28 23.70 12.09 -27.50
N TYR A 29 24.83 12.05 -28.13
CA TYR A 29 25.57 10.82 -28.44
C TYR A 29 26.62 10.56 -27.35
N ILE A 30 26.64 9.34 -26.83
CA ILE A 30 27.59 8.92 -25.77
C ILE A 30 28.40 7.73 -26.27
N SER A 31 29.73 7.82 -26.08
CA SER A 31 30.68 6.75 -26.41
C SER A 31 31.72 6.57 -25.30
N GLY A 32 32.40 5.42 -25.30
CA GLY A 32 33.43 5.06 -24.35
C GLY A 32 32.92 4.15 -23.23
N VAL A 33 33.59 4.23 -22.07
CA VAL A 33 33.33 3.36 -20.92
C VAL A 33 32.47 4.10 -19.89
N LEU A 34 31.42 3.47 -19.38
CA LEU A 34 30.50 4.05 -18.40
C LEU A 34 30.50 3.18 -17.12
N PRO A 35 31.50 3.36 -16.23
CA PRO A 35 31.71 2.47 -15.08
C PRO A 35 30.68 2.64 -13.97
N GLY A 36 29.96 3.74 -13.96
CA GLY A 36 29.03 4.14 -12.91
C GLY A 36 29.49 5.37 -12.13
N GLY A 37 28.59 5.94 -11.35
CA GLY A 37 28.84 7.15 -10.59
C GLY A 37 27.99 8.34 -11.04
N ASN A 38 28.14 9.47 -10.35
CA ASN A 38 27.32 10.66 -10.62
C ASN A 38 27.90 11.47 -11.79
N MET A 39 27.04 11.83 -12.75
CA MET A 39 27.43 12.60 -13.94
C MET A 39 27.05 14.08 -13.78
N VAL A 40 27.73 14.78 -12.90
CA VAL A 40 27.44 16.19 -12.57
C VAL A 40 27.50 17.10 -13.81
N GLU A 41 28.47 16.88 -14.73
CA GLU A 41 28.61 17.71 -15.93
C GLU A 41 27.44 17.58 -16.93
N ILE A 42 26.88 16.38 -17.10
CA ILE A 42 25.74 16.18 -18.01
C ILE A 42 24.47 16.72 -17.40
N ARG A 43 24.29 16.61 -16.06
CA ARG A 43 23.11 17.14 -15.34
C ARG A 43 22.94 18.66 -15.48
N SER A 44 24.01 19.40 -15.76
CA SER A 44 23.93 20.85 -16.01
C SER A 44 23.50 21.21 -17.44
N LYS A 45 23.31 20.23 -18.33
CA LYS A 45 22.90 20.40 -19.72
C LYS A 45 21.40 20.16 -19.86
N SER A 46 20.68 21.11 -20.39
CA SER A 46 19.23 21.04 -20.64
C SER A 46 18.86 20.93 -22.12
N ASP A 47 19.87 20.96 -23.01
CA ASP A 47 19.66 21.13 -24.44
C ASP A 47 19.52 19.78 -25.19
N PHE A 48 19.12 18.72 -24.51
CA PHE A 48 18.90 17.43 -25.13
C PHE A 48 17.66 16.72 -24.54
N HIS A 49 17.06 15.83 -25.33
CA HIS A 49 15.92 15.02 -24.92
C HIS A 49 16.05 13.55 -25.37
N HIS A 50 17.02 13.25 -26.21
CA HIS A 50 17.29 11.89 -26.70
C HIS A 50 18.77 11.54 -26.45
N ILE A 51 19.04 10.41 -25.81
CA ILE A 51 20.38 9.85 -25.66
C ILE A 51 20.55 8.65 -26.58
N VAL A 52 21.59 8.71 -27.42
CA VAL A 52 22.04 7.62 -28.26
C VAL A 52 23.39 7.12 -27.76
N PHE A 53 23.44 5.90 -27.28
CA PHE A 53 24.70 5.25 -26.94
C PHE A 53 25.30 4.66 -28.21
N GLU A 54 26.56 5.04 -28.52
CA GLU A 54 27.25 4.62 -29.74
C GLU A 54 27.79 3.18 -29.61
N GLU A 55 28.02 2.51 -30.74
CA GLU A 55 28.68 1.21 -30.75
C GLU A 55 30.02 1.22 -30.04
N GLY A 56 30.32 0.14 -29.31
CA GLY A 56 31.48 0.04 -28.42
C GLY A 56 31.15 0.33 -26.95
N VAL A 57 29.96 0.90 -26.62
CA VAL A 57 29.47 0.94 -25.26
C VAL A 57 28.95 -0.47 -24.89
N THR A 58 29.65 -1.15 -23.98
CA THR A 58 29.33 -2.53 -23.57
C THR A 58 28.56 -2.60 -22.25
N SER A 59 28.68 -1.60 -21.41
CA SER A 59 27.98 -1.52 -20.15
C SER A 59 27.65 -0.08 -19.75
N ILE A 60 26.51 0.10 -19.07
CA ILE A 60 26.16 1.34 -18.39
C ILE A 60 26.21 1.03 -16.91
N GLY A 61 27.13 1.68 -16.18
CA GLY A 61 27.32 1.43 -14.77
C GLY A 61 26.15 1.92 -13.93
N GLY A 62 25.95 1.26 -12.80
CA GLY A 62 25.04 1.67 -11.74
C GLY A 62 25.79 1.89 -10.45
N CYS A 63 25.17 2.51 -9.47
CA CYS A 63 25.72 2.57 -8.13
C CYS A 63 24.64 2.23 -7.08
N LYS A 64 25.08 2.04 -5.80
CA LYS A 64 24.16 1.63 -4.73
C LYS A 64 23.09 2.67 -4.42
N ASN A 65 23.43 3.97 -4.56
CA ASN A 65 22.54 5.04 -4.12
C ASN A 65 21.91 5.82 -5.27
N TYR A 66 22.66 6.11 -6.34
CA TYR A 66 22.18 6.90 -7.48
C TYR A 66 22.72 6.30 -8.79
N GLY A 67 21.83 6.09 -9.77
CA GLY A 67 22.22 5.66 -11.10
C GLY A 67 22.90 6.79 -11.88
N MET A 68 23.60 6.43 -12.98
CA MET A 68 24.34 7.38 -13.80
C MET A 68 23.46 8.52 -14.33
N PHE A 69 22.24 8.21 -14.77
CA PHE A 69 21.25 9.16 -15.31
C PHE A 69 20.04 9.34 -14.37
N TYR A 70 20.23 9.15 -13.07
CA TYR A 70 19.19 9.24 -12.05
C TYR A 70 18.46 10.59 -12.08
N GLU A 71 17.12 10.58 -12.11
CA GLU A 71 16.25 11.78 -12.13
C GLU A 71 16.58 12.82 -13.21
N MET A 72 17.09 12.40 -14.36
CA MET A 72 17.29 13.31 -15.49
C MET A 72 15.95 13.51 -16.21
N LEU A 73 15.30 14.66 -15.94
CA LEU A 73 13.97 14.98 -16.47
C LEU A 73 14.00 15.40 -17.95
N GLU A 74 15.14 15.75 -18.48
CA GLU A 74 15.37 16.11 -19.88
C GLU A 74 15.21 14.89 -20.80
N ILE A 75 15.44 13.67 -20.31
CA ILE A 75 15.45 12.46 -21.14
C ILE A 75 14.03 12.05 -21.50
N GLU A 76 13.72 12.06 -22.79
CA GLU A 76 12.47 11.54 -23.36
C GLU A 76 12.67 10.23 -24.12
N GLU A 77 13.86 10.00 -24.67
CA GLU A 77 14.16 8.82 -25.47
C GLU A 77 15.57 8.29 -25.24
N LEU A 78 15.70 6.96 -25.21
CA LEU A 78 16.97 6.26 -25.12
C LEU A 78 17.14 5.31 -26.32
N THR A 79 18.34 5.27 -26.91
CA THR A 79 18.71 4.30 -27.94
C THR A 79 20.00 3.62 -27.56
N PHE A 80 19.97 2.29 -27.47
CA PHE A 80 21.10 1.45 -27.06
C PHE A 80 21.69 0.69 -28.25
N PRO A 81 23.01 0.54 -28.31
CA PRO A 81 23.71 -0.16 -29.38
C PRO A 81 23.67 -1.68 -29.19
N ALA A 82 24.00 -2.42 -30.26
CA ALA A 82 24.10 -3.88 -30.20
C ALA A 82 25.29 -4.39 -29.37
N SER A 83 26.29 -3.55 -29.14
CA SER A 83 27.41 -3.85 -28.26
C SER A 83 27.07 -3.85 -26.76
N LEU A 84 25.92 -3.29 -26.36
CA LEU A 84 25.52 -3.18 -24.96
C LEU A 84 25.13 -4.54 -24.38
N GLN A 85 25.80 -4.98 -23.32
CA GLN A 85 25.57 -6.25 -22.63
C GLN A 85 24.86 -6.10 -21.29
N SER A 86 25.06 -4.97 -20.58
CA SER A 86 24.49 -4.77 -19.27
C SER A 86 24.15 -3.32 -18.96
N ILE A 87 23.05 -3.14 -18.20
CA ILE A 87 22.67 -1.86 -17.60
C ILE A 87 22.65 -2.04 -16.07
N GLY A 88 23.43 -1.26 -15.37
CA GLY A 88 23.58 -1.31 -13.91
C GLY A 88 22.36 -0.77 -13.17
N SER A 89 22.28 -1.08 -11.87
CA SER A 89 21.16 -0.69 -11.02
C SER A 89 20.95 0.82 -11.00
N ARG A 90 19.67 1.23 -11.06
CA ARG A 90 19.19 2.62 -10.99
C ARG A 90 19.68 3.52 -12.12
N ALA A 91 20.23 2.98 -13.20
CA ALA A 91 20.87 3.79 -14.25
C ALA A 91 19.96 4.93 -14.76
N PHE A 92 18.67 4.70 -14.92
CA PHE A 92 17.67 5.66 -15.40
C PHE A 92 16.50 5.84 -14.43
N ASN A 93 16.70 5.51 -13.15
CA ASN A 93 15.69 5.67 -12.12
C ASN A 93 15.25 7.14 -12.03
N GLY A 94 13.93 7.37 -11.97
CA GLY A 94 13.36 8.72 -11.84
C GLY A 94 13.40 9.58 -13.11
N CYS A 95 13.74 9.02 -14.27
CA CYS A 95 13.62 9.73 -15.57
C CYS A 95 12.12 9.88 -15.93
N LYS A 96 11.41 10.76 -15.23
CA LYS A 96 9.93 10.85 -15.27
C LYS A 96 9.35 11.18 -16.64
N ASN A 97 10.14 11.83 -17.52
CA ASN A 97 9.72 12.21 -18.87
C ASN A 97 10.13 11.20 -19.95
N LEU A 98 10.81 10.11 -19.59
CA LEU A 98 11.21 9.05 -20.51
C LEU A 98 9.99 8.37 -21.13
N LYS A 99 9.81 8.51 -22.44
CA LYS A 99 8.66 8.03 -23.22
C LYS A 99 8.96 6.74 -23.99
N ARG A 100 10.22 6.60 -24.47
CA ARG A 100 10.64 5.50 -25.35
C ARG A 100 12.03 4.99 -25.02
N VAL A 101 12.19 3.68 -25.14
CA VAL A 101 13.46 2.98 -24.98
C VAL A 101 13.65 2.03 -26.14
N ASN A 102 14.67 2.26 -26.95
CA ASN A 102 15.02 1.46 -28.11
C ASN A 102 16.23 0.58 -27.78
N PHE A 103 16.01 -0.70 -27.65
CA PHE A 103 17.05 -1.70 -27.45
C PHE A 103 17.44 -2.37 -28.77
N ALA A 104 18.74 -2.60 -28.95
CA ALA A 104 19.23 -3.61 -29.90
C ALA A 104 19.41 -4.96 -29.21
N GLU A 105 19.54 -6.04 -29.98
CA GLU A 105 19.92 -7.35 -29.44
C GLU A 105 21.38 -7.30 -28.96
N GLY A 106 21.69 -8.07 -27.88
CA GLY A 106 23.01 -8.10 -27.25
C GLY A 106 22.94 -7.84 -25.75
N LEU A 107 21.93 -7.10 -25.28
CA LEU A 107 21.72 -6.85 -23.86
C LEU A 107 21.35 -8.16 -23.13
N GLU A 108 22.13 -8.53 -22.11
CA GLU A 108 21.95 -9.77 -21.35
C GLU A 108 21.37 -9.51 -19.93
N LYS A 109 21.72 -8.39 -19.33
CA LYS A 109 21.43 -8.10 -17.92
C LYS A 109 20.90 -6.68 -17.70
N LEU A 110 19.81 -6.60 -16.92
CA LEU A 110 19.28 -5.37 -16.36
C LEU A 110 19.37 -5.45 -14.83
N GLY A 111 19.99 -4.42 -14.22
CA GLY A 111 20.11 -4.30 -12.77
C GLY A 111 18.79 -3.95 -12.09
N ASN A 112 18.85 -3.74 -10.77
CA ASN A 112 17.67 -3.36 -9.99
C ASN A 112 17.27 -1.90 -10.27
N ASN A 113 15.96 -1.61 -10.26
CA ASN A 113 15.43 -0.25 -10.31
C ASN A 113 15.85 0.56 -11.57
N VAL A 114 16.20 -0.11 -12.69
CA VAL A 114 16.78 0.60 -13.85
C VAL A 114 15.84 1.68 -14.39
N PHE A 115 14.55 1.39 -14.50
CA PHE A 115 13.52 2.29 -15.02
C PHE A 115 12.45 2.62 -13.95
N GLU A 116 12.80 2.50 -12.67
CA GLU A 116 11.90 2.88 -11.57
C GLU A 116 11.47 4.34 -11.74
N ASP A 117 10.18 4.63 -11.52
CA ASP A 117 9.55 5.96 -11.65
C ASP A 117 9.72 6.64 -13.02
N CYS A 118 9.93 5.87 -14.11
CA CYS A 118 9.82 6.39 -15.47
C CYS A 118 8.33 6.55 -15.86
N LYS A 119 7.68 7.56 -15.27
CA LYS A 119 6.20 7.72 -15.29
C LYS A 119 5.60 7.93 -16.69
N ALA A 120 6.36 8.50 -17.63
CA ALA A 120 5.91 8.75 -19.00
C ALA A 120 6.09 7.55 -19.94
N LEU A 121 6.77 6.47 -19.48
CA LEU A 121 7.08 5.29 -20.28
C LEU A 121 5.80 4.48 -20.54
N LYS A 122 5.42 4.33 -21.83
CA LYS A 122 4.18 3.65 -22.23
C LYS A 122 4.39 2.22 -22.70
N GLU A 123 5.47 1.99 -23.42
CA GLU A 123 5.76 0.68 -24.02
C GLU A 123 7.24 0.35 -23.87
N VAL A 124 7.53 -0.93 -23.61
CA VAL A 124 8.90 -1.47 -23.58
C VAL A 124 8.94 -2.83 -24.27
N CYS A 125 9.87 -2.96 -25.22
CA CYS A 125 10.21 -4.24 -25.84
C CYS A 125 11.61 -4.63 -25.40
N LEU A 126 11.74 -5.56 -24.45
CA LEU A 126 13.05 -6.08 -24.04
C LEU A 126 13.60 -7.03 -25.11
N PRO A 127 14.90 -6.93 -25.44
CA PRO A 127 15.52 -7.82 -26.43
C PRO A 127 15.52 -9.28 -25.97
N GLN A 128 15.53 -10.20 -26.92
CA GLN A 128 15.45 -11.65 -26.62
C GLN A 128 16.74 -12.20 -26.01
N SER A 129 17.84 -11.47 -26.12
CA SER A 129 19.12 -11.75 -25.46
C SER A 129 19.09 -11.60 -23.93
N VAL A 130 18.16 -10.83 -23.39
CA VAL A 130 18.05 -10.62 -21.94
C VAL A 130 17.68 -11.93 -21.23
N CYS A 131 18.52 -12.33 -20.28
CA CYS A 131 18.32 -13.52 -19.46
C CYS A 131 18.12 -13.22 -17.97
N THR A 132 18.47 -12.00 -17.53
CA THR A 132 18.36 -11.59 -16.11
C THR A 132 17.74 -10.20 -15.99
N LEU A 133 16.65 -10.12 -15.23
CA LEU A 133 16.03 -8.87 -14.79
C LEU A 133 16.35 -8.65 -13.31
N GLY A 134 16.66 -7.42 -12.94
CA GLY A 134 16.75 -7.01 -11.53
C GLY A 134 15.37 -6.79 -10.90
N THR A 135 15.36 -6.57 -9.59
CA THR A 135 14.15 -6.22 -8.84
C THR A 135 13.69 -4.81 -9.16
N ASP A 136 12.39 -4.53 -9.00
CA ASP A 136 11.79 -3.21 -9.13
C ASP A 136 12.08 -2.53 -10.48
N LEU A 137 12.27 -3.32 -11.56
CA LEU A 137 12.76 -2.84 -12.84
C LEU A 137 11.92 -1.69 -13.42
N PHE A 138 10.59 -1.80 -13.35
CA PHE A 138 9.61 -0.81 -13.82
C PHE A 138 8.70 -0.29 -12.69
N TYR A 139 9.16 -0.37 -11.44
CA TYR A 139 8.39 0.14 -10.31
C TYR A 139 7.93 1.57 -10.56
N GLY A 140 6.63 1.87 -10.37
CA GLY A 140 6.08 3.22 -10.53
C GLY A 140 5.97 3.76 -11.96
N CYS A 141 6.17 2.92 -12.99
CA CYS A 141 5.90 3.29 -14.39
C CYS A 141 4.38 3.36 -14.63
N SER A 142 3.72 4.37 -14.09
CA SER A 142 2.26 4.47 -14.00
C SER A 142 1.53 4.53 -15.35
N LEU A 143 2.18 4.95 -16.44
CA LEU A 143 1.60 4.98 -17.79
C LEU A 143 2.01 3.77 -18.66
N LEU A 144 2.71 2.77 -18.10
CA LEU A 144 3.17 1.59 -18.83
C LEU A 144 1.98 0.67 -19.16
N THR A 145 1.63 0.59 -20.44
CA THR A 145 0.49 -0.21 -20.96
C THR A 145 0.93 -1.51 -21.61
N ARG A 146 2.15 -1.56 -22.14
CA ARG A 146 2.65 -2.71 -22.93
C ARG A 146 4.10 -3.05 -22.60
N VAL A 147 4.32 -4.33 -22.30
CA VAL A 147 5.68 -4.87 -22.11
C VAL A 147 5.81 -6.18 -22.90
N VAL A 148 6.89 -6.28 -23.68
CA VAL A 148 7.31 -7.54 -24.32
C VAL A 148 8.50 -8.09 -23.54
N LEU A 149 8.31 -9.25 -22.92
CA LEU A 149 9.34 -9.93 -22.13
C LEU A 149 10.14 -10.93 -22.98
N PRO A 150 11.44 -11.15 -22.70
CA PRO A 150 12.25 -12.14 -23.36
C PRO A 150 11.78 -13.56 -23.02
N LYS A 151 11.84 -14.48 -24.02
CA LYS A 151 11.28 -15.84 -23.89
C LYS A 151 12.03 -16.73 -22.90
N ASN A 152 13.28 -16.43 -22.58
CA ASN A 152 14.16 -17.26 -21.77
C ASN A 152 14.12 -16.96 -20.27
N LEU A 153 13.28 -16.02 -19.83
CA LEU A 153 13.13 -15.69 -18.40
C LEU A 153 12.69 -16.93 -17.61
N LYS A 154 13.24 -17.05 -16.39
CA LYS A 154 12.93 -18.11 -15.42
C LYS A 154 12.00 -17.65 -14.30
N CYS A 155 12.00 -16.37 -14.00
CA CYS A 155 11.12 -15.75 -13.00
C CYS A 155 10.76 -14.32 -13.40
N ILE A 156 9.68 -13.82 -12.84
CA ILE A 156 9.42 -12.37 -12.78
C ILE A 156 9.92 -11.93 -11.40
N PRO A 157 10.95 -11.09 -11.30
CA PRO A 157 11.54 -10.70 -10.01
C PRO A 157 10.59 -9.88 -9.11
N LEU A 158 11.03 -9.68 -7.87
CA LEU A 158 10.36 -8.82 -6.89
C LEU A 158 10.08 -7.44 -7.49
N GLY A 159 8.86 -6.92 -7.28
CA GLY A 159 8.44 -5.57 -7.60
C GLY A 159 8.54 -5.15 -9.07
N THR A 160 8.81 -6.09 -10.00
CA THR A 160 9.13 -5.77 -11.41
C THR A 160 8.16 -4.76 -12.05
N PHE A 161 6.85 -4.91 -11.81
CA PHE A 161 5.77 -4.05 -12.34
C PHE A 161 4.94 -3.40 -11.23
N ARG A 162 5.46 -3.33 -10.03
CA ARG A 162 4.77 -2.71 -8.91
C ARG A 162 4.37 -1.27 -9.26
N LEU A 163 3.10 -0.87 -8.99
CA LEU A 163 2.52 0.44 -9.32
C LEU A 163 2.52 0.78 -10.83
N CYS A 164 2.57 -0.20 -11.72
CA CYS A 164 2.27 -0.01 -13.14
C CYS A 164 0.75 0.05 -13.35
N SER A 165 0.12 1.11 -12.88
CA SER A 165 -1.33 1.21 -12.76
C SER A 165 -2.09 1.19 -14.10
N ALA A 166 -1.44 1.51 -15.21
CA ALA A 166 -2.02 1.43 -16.56
C ALA A 166 -1.79 0.09 -17.27
N LEU A 167 -1.12 -0.88 -16.66
CA LEU A 167 -0.81 -2.17 -17.30
C LEU A 167 -2.07 -3.06 -17.35
N GLU A 168 -2.70 -3.14 -18.52
CA GLU A 168 -3.94 -3.89 -18.72
C GLU A 168 -3.71 -5.38 -18.96
N LYS A 169 -2.65 -5.74 -19.68
CA LYS A 169 -2.32 -7.12 -20.07
C LYS A 169 -0.82 -7.30 -20.21
N ILE A 170 -0.36 -8.50 -19.86
CA ILE A 170 1.03 -8.90 -20.08
C ILE A 170 1.09 -10.40 -20.38
N GLN A 171 1.97 -10.78 -21.31
CA GLN A 171 2.22 -12.18 -21.62
C GLN A 171 3.45 -12.66 -20.83
N ILE A 172 3.23 -13.59 -19.90
CA ILE A 172 4.32 -14.22 -19.15
C ILE A 172 4.98 -15.32 -20.00
N PRO A 173 6.32 -15.30 -20.15
CA PRO A 173 7.03 -16.30 -20.95
C PRO A 173 6.85 -17.73 -20.42
N LYS A 174 6.77 -18.71 -21.32
CA LYS A 174 6.52 -20.13 -20.98
C LYS A 174 7.57 -20.76 -20.06
N GLY A 175 8.76 -20.19 -20.00
CA GLY A 175 9.89 -20.65 -19.16
C GLY A 175 9.82 -20.20 -17.71
N VAL A 176 8.92 -19.29 -17.36
CA VAL A 176 8.80 -18.72 -16.01
C VAL A 176 8.22 -19.75 -15.05
N THR A 177 8.87 -19.90 -13.90
CA THR A 177 8.49 -20.85 -12.84
C THR A 177 8.00 -20.16 -11.56
N SER A 178 8.24 -18.85 -11.39
CA SER A 178 7.78 -18.10 -10.23
C SER A 178 7.46 -16.64 -10.55
N ILE A 179 6.45 -16.13 -9.87
CA ILE A 179 6.11 -14.69 -9.80
C ILE A 179 6.60 -14.18 -8.47
N GLY A 180 7.55 -13.24 -8.50
CA GLY A 180 8.19 -12.68 -7.31
C GLY A 180 7.25 -11.86 -6.43
N SER A 181 7.67 -11.59 -5.20
CA SER A 181 6.88 -10.78 -4.27
C SER A 181 6.59 -9.40 -4.85
N MET A 182 5.37 -8.89 -4.68
CA MET A 182 4.93 -7.57 -5.15
C MET A 182 5.10 -7.35 -6.67
N ALA A 183 5.35 -8.41 -7.48
CA ALA A 183 5.72 -8.26 -8.89
C ALA A 183 4.69 -7.48 -9.73
N PHE A 184 3.41 -7.57 -9.40
CA PHE A 184 2.28 -6.86 -10.01
C PHE A 184 1.43 -6.10 -8.99
N GLU A 185 2.00 -5.80 -7.80
CA GLU A 185 1.26 -5.07 -6.77
C GLU A 185 0.76 -3.73 -7.32
N ARG A 186 -0.57 -3.49 -7.17
CA ARG A 186 -1.26 -2.29 -7.66
C ARG A 186 -1.10 -2.04 -9.17
N CYS A 187 -1.15 -3.12 -9.95
CA CYS A 187 -1.44 -3.02 -11.38
C CYS A 187 -2.96 -2.84 -11.55
N ASP A 188 -3.46 -1.65 -11.26
CA ASP A 188 -4.89 -1.36 -11.08
C ASP A 188 -5.74 -1.63 -12.34
N ALA A 189 -5.14 -1.54 -13.54
CA ALA A 189 -5.81 -1.80 -14.82
C ALA A 189 -5.71 -3.26 -15.29
N LEU A 190 -4.97 -4.14 -14.60
CA LEU A 190 -4.76 -5.53 -15.01
C LEU A 190 -6.06 -6.32 -14.88
N THR A 191 -6.68 -6.70 -16.04
CA THR A 191 -8.00 -7.36 -16.05
C THR A 191 -7.93 -8.88 -16.06
N SER A 192 -6.88 -9.44 -16.60
CA SER A 192 -6.71 -10.91 -16.68
C SER A 192 -5.24 -11.31 -16.71
N MET A 193 -4.95 -12.48 -16.15
CA MET A 193 -3.60 -13.05 -16.15
C MET A 193 -3.64 -14.49 -16.64
N THR A 194 -2.81 -14.80 -17.65
CA THR A 194 -2.57 -16.18 -18.08
C THR A 194 -1.21 -16.63 -17.59
N LEU A 195 -1.21 -17.50 -16.60
CA LEU A 195 0.00 -18.10 -16.05
C LEU A 195 0.49 -19.25 -16.94
N PRO A 196 1.78 -19.34 -17.24
CA PRO A 196 2.33 -20.46 -18.01
C PRO A 196 2.29 -21.77 -17.21
N SER A 197 2.28 -22.89 -17.95
CA SER A 197 2.14 -24.26 -17.39
C SER A 197 3.29 -24.73 -16.50
N ARG A 198 4.32 -23.91 -16.28
CA ARG A 198 5.49 -24.21 -15.45
C ARG A 198 5.56 -23.42 -14.15
N ILE A 199 4.59 -22.54 -13.89
CA ILE A 199 4.54 -21.78 -12.64
C ILE A 199 4.38 -22.75 -11.46
N LYS A 200 5.29 -22.63 -10.51
CA LYS A 200 5.29 -23.37 -9.24
C LYS A 200 4.89 -22.50 -8.06
N GLU A 201 5.30 -21.23 -8.07
CA GLU A 201 5.12 -20.34 -6.93
C GLU A 201 4.64 -18.95 -7.35
N ILE A 202 3.68 -18.44 -6.57
CA ILE A 202 3.26 -17.05 -6.55
C ILE A 202 3.61 -16.51 -5.17
N CYS A 203 4.59 -15.59 -5.12
CA CYS A 203 5.13 -15.07 -3.88
C CYS A 203 4.22 -14.02 -3.23
N SER A 204 4.59 -13.59 -2.01
CA SER A 204 3.77 -12.66 -1.20
C SER A 204 3.44 -11.38 -1.93
N SER A 205 2.18 -10.95 -1.84
CA SER A 205 1.65 -9.71 -2.42
C SER A 205 1.84 -9.60 -3.95
N ALA A 206 2.09 -10.70 -4.66
CA ALA A 206 2.45 -10.67 -6.08
C ALA A 206 1.43 -9.91 -6.96
N PHE A 207 0.13 -10.01 -6.66
CA PHE A 207 -0.99 -9.31 -7.32
C PHE A 207 -1.80 -8.48 -6.33
N ASN A 208 -1.23 -8.13 -5.17
CA ASN A 208 -1.95 -7.34 -4.17
C ASN A 208 -2.45 -6.03 -4.78
N GLY A 209 -3.74 -5.71 -4.55
CA GLY A 209 -4.37 -4.48 -5.04
C GLY A 209 -4.59 -4.42 -6.56
N CYS A 210 -4.55 -5.55 -7.30
CA CYS A 210 -4.96 -5.59 -8.70
C CYS A 210 -6.50 -5.52 -8.80
N VAL A 211 -7.05 -4.34 -8.53
CA VAL A 211 -8.51 -4.12 -8.36
C VAL A 211 -9.36 -4.45 -9.59
N ALA A 212 -8.78 -4.42 -10.78
CA ALA A 212 -9.47 -4.77 -12.02
C ALA A 212 -9.35 -6.26 -12.40
N LEU A 213 -8.56 -7.07 -11.68
CA LEU A 213 -8.31 -8.47 -12.06
C LEU A 213 -9.56 -9.32 -11.88
N GLU A 214 -10.15 -9.75 -13.00
CA GLU A 214 -11.38 -10.53 -13.07
C GLU A 214 -11.12 -12.03 -13.19
N SER A 215 -10.00 -12.42 -13.83
CA SER A 215 -9.69 -13.82 -14.06
C SER A 215 -8.21 -14.13 -14.06
N ILE A 216 -7.86 -15.29 -13.50
CA ILE A 216 -6.53 -15.88 -13.56
C ILE A 216 -6.66 -17.39 -13.68
N ASN A 217 -5.86 -18.00 -14.55
CA ASN A 217 -5.78 -19.47 -14.61
C ASN A 217 -4.64 -19.97 -13.71
N PHE A 218 -4.91 -20.97 -12.89
CA PHE A 218 -3.88 -21.66 -12.12
C PHE A 218 -3.50 -22.96 -12.84
N PRO A 219 -2.24 -23.11 -13.31
CA PRO A 219 -1.81 -24.34 -13.94
C PRO A 219 -1.63 -25.47 -12.90
N SER A 220 -1.72 -26.73 -13.37
CA SER A 220 -1.55 -27.89 -12.48
C SER A 220 -0.16 -28.00 -11.83
N SER A 221 0.81 -27.24 -12.31
CA SER A 221 2.16 -27.15 -11.75
C SER A 221 2.29 -26.27 -10.51
N ILE A 222 1.23 -25.51 -10.13
CA ILE A 222 1.31 -24.61 -8.98
C ILE A 222 1.47 -25.41 -7.69
N GLU A 223 2.48 -25.09 -6.91
CA GLU A 223 2.84 -25.76 -5.65
C GLU A 223 2.58 -24.82 -4.45
N LYS A 224 2.72 -23.50 -4.65
CA LYS A 224 2.62 -22.53 -3.55
C LYS A 224 2.01 -21.21 -3.95
N ILE A 225 1.12 -20.67 -3.09
CA ILE A 225 0.57 -19.31 -3.16
C ILE A 225 0.77 -18.67 -1.78
N SER A 226 1.60 -17.64 -1.73
CA SER A 226 2.05 -17.03 -0.48
C SER A 226 1.07 -15.95 0.03
N SER A 227 1.36 -15.43 1.23
CA SER A 227 0.58 -14.41 1.94
C SER A 227 0.23 -13.21 1.05
N LYS A 228 -1.03 -12.77 1.09
CA LYS A 228 -1.57 -11.60 0.38
C LYS A 228 -1.32 -11.58 -1.12
N ALA A 229 -1.07 -12.76 -1.73
CA ALA A 229 -0.74 -12.84 -3.14
C ALA A 229 -1.79 -12.17 -4.05
N PHE A 230 -3.07 -12.24 -3.67
CA PHE A 230 -4.23 -11.66 -4.38
C PHE A 230 -5.12 -10.79 -3.46
N ASP A 231 -4.57 -10.31 -2.35
CA ASP A 231 -5.29 -9.39 -1.47
C ASP A 231 -5.69 -8.12 -2.23
N GLY A 232 -6.92 -7.63 -2.05
CA GLY A 232 -7.46 -6.48 -2.80
C GLY A 232 -7.80 -6.75 -4.28
N CYS A 233 -7.81 -8.00 -4.75
CA CYS A 233 -8.29 -8.36 -6.09
C CYS A 233 -9.83 -8.53 -6.09
N HIS A 234 -10.56 -7.46 -5.80
CA HIS A 234 -12.01 -7.51 -5.53
C HIS A 234 -12.90 -8.02 -6.68
N LYS A 235 -12.39 -8.00 -7.92
CA LYS A 235 -13.14 -8.51 -9.08
C LYS A 235 -12.83 -9.97 -9.42
N LEU A 236 -11.83 -10.57 -8.76
CA LEU A 236 -11.42 -11.94 -9.03
C LEU A 236 -12.48 -12.92 -8.51
N LYS A 237 -13.12 -13.65 -9.44
CA LYS A 237 -14.18 -14.63 -9.17
C LYS A 237 -13.78 -16.02 -9.64
N ASP A 238 -14.52 -17.03 -9.20
CA ASP A 238 -14.41 -18.42 -9.66
C ASP A 238 -12.97 -18.97 -9.60
N ILE A 239 -12.33 -18.81 -8.43
CA ILE A 239 -10.98 -19.29 -8.19
C ILE A 239 -10.99 -20.83 -8.14
N ALA A 240 -10.58 -21.48 -9.23
CA ALA A 240 -10.42 -22.91 -9.29
C ALA A 240 -8.95 -23.30 -9.12
N LEU A 241 -8.58 -23.76 -7.94
CA LEU A 241 -7.25 -24.29 -7.67
C LEU A 241 -7.17 -25.74 -8.18
N PRO A 242 -6.18 -26.10 -9.02
CA PRO A 242 -6.15 -27.41 -9.71
C PRO A 242 -5.72 -28.56 -8.79
N ASN A 243 -5.17 -28.28 -7.61
CA ASN A 243 -4.60 -29.30 -6.73
C ASN A 243 -4.90 -28.97 -5.26
N PRO A 244 -5.52 -29.89 -4.50
CA PRO A 244 -5.79 -29.69 -3.07
C PRO A 244 -4.54 -29.69 -2.18
N SER A 245 -3.38 -30.12 -2.72
CA SER A 245 -2.10 -30.15 -1.98
C SER A 245 -1.27 -28.88 -2.16
N ILE A 246 -1.84 -27.80 -2.72
CA ILE A 246 -1.16 -26.51 -2.86
C ILE A 246 -0.88 -25.94 -1.45
N GLU A 247 0.36 -25.52 -1.21
CA GLU A 247 0.71 -24.71 -0.03
C GLU A 247 0.07 -23.33 -0.19
N LEU A 248 -1.12 -23.16 0.39
CA LEU A 248 -1.89 -21.92 0.32
C LEU A 248 -1.79 -21.18 1.64
N ALA A 249 -1.30 -19.95 1.63
CA ALA A 249 -1.36 -19.09 2.81
C ALA A 249 -2.82 -18.71 3.13
N GLU A 250 -3.17 -18.63 4.41
CA GLU A 250 -4.55 -18.35 4.88
C GLU A 250 -5.10 -17.02 4.35
N ASP A 251 -4.23 -16.04 4.10
CA ASP A 251 -4.55 -14.72 3.59
C ASP A 251 -4.12 -14.51 2.13
N ALA A 252 -3.87 -15.59 1.38
CA ALA A 252 -3.39 -15.50 0.00
C ALA A 252 -4.32 -14.72 -0.94
N PHE A 253 -5.62 -14.79 -0.73
CA PHE A 253 -6.66 -14.06 -1.46
C PHE A 253 -7.26 -12.90 -0.66
N GLY A 254 -6.48 -12.35 0.26
CA GLY A 254 -6.99 -11.48 1.31
C GLY A 254 -7.56 -12.29 2.46
N LYS A 255 -8.10 -11.62 3.45
CA LYS A 255 -8.95 -12.29 4.45
C LYS A 255 -10.16 -12.81 3.68
N ALA A 256 -10.46 -14.09 3.83
CA ALA A 256 -11.46 -14.82 3.02
C ALA A 256 -12.69 -13.97 2.69
N ASN A 257 -12.86 -13.71 1.39
CA ASN A 257 -14.00 -13.07 0.78
C ASN A 257 -14.36 -11.67 1.31
N ASP A 258 -13.83 -10.62 0.63
CA ASP A 258 -14.39 -9.27 0.72
C ASP A 258 -15.86 -9.32 0.27
N TYR A 259 -16.75 -9.41 1.24
CA TYR A 259 -18.18 -9.34 1.00
C TYR A 259 -18.62 -7.89 1.07
N THR A 260 -19.21 -7.38 0.00
CA THR A 260 -19.80 -6.04 0.03
C THR A 260 -21.25 -6.15 0.47
N LEU A 261 -21.54 -5.63 1.64
CA LEU A 261 -22.90 -5.45 2.13
C LEU A 261 -23.36 -4.03 1.79
N ILE A 262 -24.55 -3.92 1.18
CA ILE A 262 -25.18 -2.62 0.92
C ILE A 262 -26.43 -2.54 1.79
N ASP A 263 -26.49 -1.51 2.66
CA ASP A 263 -27.68 -1.27 3.48
C ASP A 263 -28.82 -0.58 2.69
N GLU A 264 -29.98 -0.44 3.30
CA GLU A 264 -31.16 0.20 2.70
C GLU A 264 -30.91 1.68 2.32
N SER A 265 -29.94 2.32 2.93
CA SER A 265 -29.52 3.69 2.66
C SER A 265 -28.46 3.78 1.55
N GLY A 266 -28.01 2.63 1.04
CA GLY A 266 -27.01 2.51 0.01
C GLY A 266 -25.57 2.69 0.52
N ASN A 267 -25.32 2.61 1.84
CA ASN A 267 -23.96 2.53 2.38
C ASN A 267 -23.35 1.18 2.01
N GLU A 268 -22.10 1.21 1.60
CA GLU A 268 -21.36 0.02 1.16
C GLU A 268 -20.35 -0.36 2.26
N PHE A 269 -20.51 -1.55 2.83
CA PHE A 269 -19.58 -2.11 3.82
C PHE A 269 -18.75 -3.20 3.17
N TYR A 270 -17.45 -3.04 3.18
CA TYR A 270 -16.51 -4.07 2.75
C TYR A 270 -16.12 -4.90 3.96
N CYS A 271 -16.47 -6.18 3.92
CA CYS A 271 -16.35 -7.08 5.08
C CYS A 271 -15.47 -8.27 4.75
N SER A 272 -14.49 -8.56 5.61
CA SER A 272 -13.81 -9.84 5.63
C SER A 272 -14.57 -10.84 6.50
N ILE A 273 -14.61 -12.09 6.05
CA ILE A 273 -15.27 -13.19 6.75
C ILE A 273 -14.22 -14.11 7.34
N SER A 274 -14.34 -14.42 8.60
CA SER A 274 -13.44 -15.32 9.31
C SER A 274 -14.21 -16.45 9.98
N ASN A 275 -13.53 -17.58 10.16
CA ASN A 275 -14.07 -18.72 10.87
C ASN A 275 -13.35 -18.85 12.22
N SER A 276 -14.12 -18.91 13.30
CA SER A 276 -13.50 -19.16 14.61
C SER A 276 -13.08 -20.63 14.73
N LYS A 277 -12.14 -20.95 15.65
CA LYS A 277 -11.74 -22.34 15.97
C LYS A 277 -12.92 -23.23 16.38
N THR A 278 -14.10 -22.65 16.60
CA THR A 278 -15.36 -23.33 16.99
C THR A 278 -16.37 -23.41 15.83
N GLU A 279 -15.93 -23.23 14.57
CA GLU A 279 -16.75 -23.28 13.35
C GLU A 279 -17.86 -22.21 13.25
N HIS A 280 -17.78 -21.13 14.00
CA HIS A 280 -18.72 -20.01 13.88
C HIS A 280 -18.14 -18.93 12.95
N LEU A 281 -18.87 -18.67 11.86
CA LEU A 281 -18.56 -17.57 10.95
C LEU A 281 -18.82 -16.23 11.64
N TYR A 282 -17.94 -15.27 11.41
CA TYR A 282 -18.13 -13.87 11.79
C TYR A 282 -17.50 -12.94 10.77
N ALA A 283 -17.94 -11.70 10.76
CA ALA A 283 -17.42 -10.68 9.87
C ALA A 283 -16.70 -9.55 10.63
N THR A 284 -15.76 -8.95 9.92
CA THR A 284 -15.10 -7.70 10.27
C THR A 284 -15.41 -6.67 9.19
N ILE A 285 -15.81 -5.46 9.55
CA ILE A 285 -15.90 -4.36 8.60
C ILE A 285 -14.50 -3.79 8.39
N ASP A 286 -13.97 -3.89 7.17
CA ASP A 286 -12.64 -3.45 6.80
C ASP A 286 -12.63 -2.01 6.27
N GLU A 287 -13.68 -1.61 5.54
CA GLU A 287 -13.87 -0.27 4.99
C GLU A 287 -15.37 0.00 4.79
N CYS A 288 -15.76 1.25 4.74
CA CYS A 288 -17.12 1.63 4.42
C CYS A 288 -17.18 2.89 3.54
N ARG A 289 -18.08 2.88 2.56
CA ARG A 289 -18.45 4.08 1.80
C ARG A 289 -19.80 4.58 2.24
N ILE A 290 -19.79 5.67 2.98
CA ILE A 290 -21.01 6.27 3.56
C ILE A 290 -21.62 7.26 2.57
N LYS A 291 -22.90 7.04 2.26
CA LYS A 291 -23.73 7.94 1.43
C LYS A 291 -24.61 8.87 2.26
N VAL A 292 -24.96 8.44 3.48
CA VAL A 292 -25.80 9.24 4.40
C VAL A 292 -25.09 9.43 5.73
N GLY A 293 -25.31 10.57 6.38
CA GLY A 293 -24.59 10.95 7.60
C GLY A 293 -24.99 10.14 8.87
N HIS A 294 -26.05 9.37 8.83
CA HIS A 294 -26.55 8.58 9.97
C HIS A 294 -26.35 7.08 9.70
N LEU A 295 -25.31 6.52 10.28
CA LEU A 295 -24.93 5.13 10.06
C LEU A 295 -25.53 4.20 11.12
N VAL A 296 -26.19 3.16 10.67
CA VAL A 296 -26.58 2.00 11.50
C VAL A 296 -25.79 0.79 10.98
N ILE A 297 -24.84 0.32 11.78
CA ILE A 297 -24.06 -0.86 11.43
C ILE A 297 -24.98 -2.09 11.55
N PRO A 298 -25.06 -2.94 10.52
CA PRO A 298 -25.86 -4.15 10.56
C PRO A 298 -25.39 -5.14 11.65
N GLU A 299 -26.31 -5.90 12.24
CA GLU A 299 -25.96 -6.91 13.24
C GLU A 299 -25.27 -8.13 12.62
N SER A 300 -25.76 -8.52 11.45
CA SER A 300 -25.29 -9.67 10.70
C SER A 300 -25.75 -9.59 9.25
N PHE A 301 -25.24 -10.47 8.42
CA PHE A 301 -25.74 -10.69 7.06
C PHE A 301 -25.75 -12.19 6.74
N GLN A 302 -26.35 -12.58 5.59
CA GLN A 302 -26.36 -13.95 5.12
C GLN A 302 -25.16 -14.19 4.21
N TYR A 303 -24.35 -15.18 4.55
CA TYR A 303 -23.22 -15.63 3.77
C TYR A 303 -23.33 -17.16 3.57
N GLU A 304 -23.38 -17.60 2.32
CA GLU A 304 -23.55 -19.03 1.96
C GLU A 304 -24.70 -19.74 2.73
N GLY A 305 -25.81 -19.04 2.95
CA GLY A 305 -26.98 -19.56 3.68
C GLY A 305 -26.80 -19.63 5.20
N LYS A 306 -25.70 -19.09 5.75
CA LYS A 306 -25.44 -19.00 7.19
C LYS A 306 -25.49 -17.55 7.66
N THR A 307 -25.99 -17.33 8.86
CA THR A 307 -25.95 -16.01 9.50
C THR A 307 -24.53 -15.71 9.96
N CYS A 308 -23.96 -14.60 9.47
CA CYS A 308 -22.63 -14.15 9.78
C CYS A 308 -22.71 -12.85 10.60
N PRO A 309 -22.53 -12.87 11.94
CA PRO A 309 -22.58 -11.66 12.76
C PRO A 309 -21.35 -10.80 12.51
N ILE A 310 -21.53 -9.46 12.53
CA ILE A 310 -20.44 -8.50 12.48
C ILE A 310 -19.91 -8.33 13.90
N LEU A 311 -18.66 -8.74 14.15
CA LEU A 311 -18.05 -8.72 15.49
C LEU A 311 -16.97 -7.64 15.66
N TYR A 312 -16.33 -7.22 14.58
CA TYR A 312 -15.16 -6.34 14.63
C TYR A 312 -15.27 -5.20 13.62
N ILE A 313 -14.73 -4.03 13.99
CA ILE A 313 -14.48 -2.91 13.08
C ILE A 313 -12.97 -2.80 12.94
N GLN A 314 -12.48 -2.88 11.72
CA GLN A 314 -11.06 -2.91 11.41
C GLN A 314 -10.39 -1.55 11.66
N GLU A 315 -9.07 -1.58 11.75
CA GLU A 315 -8.23 -0.40 11.81
C GLU A 315 -8.53 0.55 10.65
N SER A 316 -8.75 1.83 10.98
CA SER A 316 -9.03 2.91 10.02
C SER A 316 -10.27 2.75 9.14
N ALA A 317 -11.18 1.80 9.41
CA ALA A 317 -12.33 1.44 8.54
C ALA A 317 -13.22 2.64 8.15
N PHE A 318 -13.34 3.64 8.99
CA PHE A 318 -14.14 4.86 8.79
C PHE A 318 -13.32 6.15 8.96
N SER A 319 -11.99 6.05 9.04
CA SER A 319 -11.13 7.22 9.30
C SER A 319 -11.34 8.31 8.26
N GLY A 320 -11.41 9.59 8.71
CA GLY A 320 -11.57 10.75 7.85
C GLY A 320 -12.93 10.85 7.14
N THR A 321 -13.97 10.14 7.61
CA THR A 321 -15.31 10.17 7.00
C THR A 321 -16.06 11.43 7.43
N ASP A 322 -15.87 12.53 6.72
CA ASP A 322 -16.42 13.85 7.06
C ASP A 322 -17.95 13.96 6.97
N ASN A 323 -18.62 13.12 6.19
CA ASN A 323 -20.08 13.13 6.09
C ASN A 323 -20.79 12.33 7.19
N LEU A 324 -20.04 11.66 8.07
CA LEU A 324 -20.59 10.86 9.16
C LEU A 324 -21.03 11.76 10.33
N VAL A 325 -22.32 11.76 10.66
CA VAL A 325 -22.92 12.55 11.75
C VAL A 325 -23.25 11.70 12.99
N SER A 326 -23.68 10.47 12.77
CA SER A 326 -23.94 9.56 13.88
C SER A 326 -23.65 8.12 13.50
N VAL A 327 -23.24 7.32 14.49
CA VAL A 327 -23.07 5.88 14.33
C VAL A 327 -23.78 5.13 15.46
N LYS A 328 -24.51 4.09 15.08
CA LYS A 328 -25.13 3.13 16.00
C LYS A 328 -24.58 1.74 15.73
N PHE A 329 -23.92 1.18 16.74
CA PHE A 329 -23.43 -0.19 16.72
C PHE A 329 -24.47 -1.19 17.17
N PRO A 330 -24.57 -2.37 16.54
CA PRO A 330 -25.42 -3.46 16.98
C PRO A 330 -24.86 -4.15 18.23
N ASP A 331 -25.69 -5.01 18.83
CA ASP A 331 -25.27 -5.78 20.00
C ASP A 331 -24.20 -6.85 19.67
N SER A 332 -24.01 -7.22 18.39
CA SER A 332 -22.99 -8.19 17.95
C SER A 332 -21.55 -7.67 18.03
N VAL A 333 -21.32 -6.38 17.76
CA VAL A 333 -19.94 -5.80 17.68
C VAL A 333 -19.29 -5.81 19.06
N LYS A 334 -18.08 -6.37 19.12
CA LYS A 334 -17.30 -6.56 20.36
C LYS A 334 -16.07 -5.66 20.44
N VAL A 335 -15.42 -5.35 19.33
CA VAL A 335 -14.16 -4.63 19.28
C VAL A 335 -14.17 -3.61 18.14
N ILE A 336 -13.72 -2.42 18.45
CA ILE A 336 -13.33 -1.39 17.49
C ILE A 336 -11.82 -1.30 17.56
N MET A 337 -11.14 -1.49 16.42
CA MET A 337 -9.68 -1.46 16.35
C MET A 337 -9.14 -0.04 16.27
N ASP A 338 -7.82 0.09 16.18
CA ASP A 338 -7.13 1.38 16.23
C ASP A 338 -7.54 2.29 15.05
N TYR A 339 -7.65 3.59 15.29
CA TYR A 339 -7.98 4.64 14.31
C TYR A 339 -9.32 4.48 13.58
N ALA A 340 -10.16 3.53 13.94
CA ALA A 340 -11.33 3.12 13.13
C ALA A 340 -12.25 4.27 12.72
N PHE A 341 -12.44 5.30 13.56
CA PHE A 341 -13.23 6.52 13.31
C PHE A 341 -12.40 7.79 13.56
N SER A 342 -11.07 7.72 13.49
CA SER A 342 -10.21 8.89 13.66
C SER A 342 -10.56 9.96 12.62
N ASP A 343 -10.49 11.24 13.02
CA ASP A 343 -10.74 12.39 12.15
C ASP A 343 -12.15 12.47 11.50
N CYS A 344 -13.15 11.77 12.07
CA CYS A 344 -14.56 11.94 11.68
C CYS A 344 -15.09 13.26 12.26
N ASN A 345 -14.67 14.39 11.67
CA ASN A 345 -14.83 15.72 12.25
C ASN A 345 -16.29 16.14 12.54
N ASN A 346 -17.27 15.63 11.77
CA ASN A 346 -18.69 15.96 11.91
C ASN A 346 -19.50 14.94 12.75
N LEU A 347 -18.84 13.91 13.28
CA LEU A 347 -19.49 12.87 14.10
C LEU A 347 -19.93 13.46 15.44
N LYS A 348 -21.24 13.45 15.72
CA LYS A 348 -21.87 14.05 16.93
C LYS A 348 -22.31 13.02 17.96
N PHE A 349 -22.75 11.85 17.49
CA PHE A 349 -23.40 10.85 18.36
C PHE A 349 -22.86 9.47 18.08
N VAL A 350 -22.43 8.78 19.13
CA VAL A 350 -22.01 7.37 19.09
C VAL A 350 -22.82 6.57 20.11
N LYS A 351 -23.47 5.50 19.63
CA LYS A 351 -24.18 4.56 20.48
C LYS A 351 -23.60 3.16 20.28
N PHE A 352 -22.98 2.61 21.32
CA PHE A 352 -22.44 1.27 21.32
C PHE A 352 -23.51 0.22 21.65
N GLY A 353 -23.32 -1.00 21.11
CA GLY A 353 -24.09 -2.18 21.44
C GLY A 353 -23.71 -2.75 22.81
N LYS A 354 -24.53 -3.69 23.32
CA LYS A 354 -24.35 -4.26 24.65
C LYS A 354 -23.09 -5.13 24.79
N SER A 355 -22.62 -5.76 23.71
CA SER A 355 -21.48 -6.68 23.73
C SER A 355 -20.15 -6.01 23.47
N MET A 356 -20.11 -4.66 23.30
CA MET A 356 -18.87 -3.92 23.10
C MET A 356 -17.94 -4.11 24.28
N ARG A 357 -16.72 -4.62 24.04
CA ARG A 357 -15.69 -4.89 25.07
C ARG A 357 -14.49 -3.99 24.99
N SER A 358 -14.06 -3.62 23.77
CA SER A 358 -12.82 -2.92 23.57
C SER A 358 -12.93 -1.83 22.51
N ILE A 359 -12.38 -0.67 22.84
CA ILE A 359 -12.24 0.49 21.97
C ILE A 359 -10.74 0.74 21.83
N GLY A 360 -10.22 0.65 20.59
CA GLY A 360 -8.80 0.71 20.27
C GLY A 360 -8.17 2.08 20.42
N ARG A 361 -6.86 2.13 20.21
CA ARG A 361 -6.05 3.35 20.23
C ARG A 361 -6.56 4.34 19.18
N GLU A 362 -6.67 5.61 19.54
CA GLU A 362 -7.05 6.72 18.65
C GLU A 362 -8.32 6.49 17.84
N SER A 363 -9.15 5.52 18.24
CA SER A 363 -10.27 5.05 17.42
C SER A 363 -11.35 6.10 17.13
N PHE A 364 -11.48 7.13 17.97
CA PHE A 364 -12.34 8.31 17.79
C PHE A 364 -11.54 9.61 17.98
N SER A 365 -10.23 9.57 17.82
CA SER A 365 -9.39 10.76 17.94
C SER A 365 -9.83 11.83 16.95
N ASN A 366 -9.82 13.11 17.38
CA ASN A 366 -10.22 14.27 16.58
C ASN A 366 -11.66 14.29 16.06
N CYS A 367 -12.58 13.51 16.62
CA CYS A 367 -14.01 13.68 16.36
C CYS A 367 -14.51 14.97 17.04
N ARG A 368 -14.21 16.13 16.43
CA ARG A 368 -14.32 17.46 17.08
C ARG A 368 -15.71 17.83 17.50
N GLU A 369 -16.73 17.39 16.77
CA GLU A 369 -18.16 17.66 17.03
C GLU A 369 -18.82 16.58 17.92
N LEU A 370 -18.07 15.58 18.42
CA LEU A 370 -18.63 14.51 19.23
C LEU A 370 -19.11 15.05 20.58
N GLU A 371 -20.42 15.04 20.78
CA GLU A 371 -21.10 15.58 21.96
C GLU A 371 -21.51 14.47 22.93
N PHE A 372 -21.98 13.33 22.41
CA PHE A 372 -22.58 12.27 23.21
C PHE A 372 -22.04 10.89 22.84
N ILE A 373 -21.67 10.17 23.89
CA ILE A 373 -21.28 8.76 23.83
C ILE A 373 -22.16 7.98 24.81
N ASN A 374 -22.70 6.86 24.34
CA ASN A 374 -23.38 5.90 25.18
C ASN A 374 -22.62 4.57 25.12
N PHE A 375 -21.83 4.29 26.14
CA PHE A 375 -21.10 3.04 26.27
C PHE A 375 -22.02 1.87 26.62
N GLY A 376 -21.74 0.70 26.03
CA GLY A 376 -22.41 -0.53 26.37
C GLY A 376 -21.97 -1.08 27.75
N PRO A 377 -22.81 -1.87 28.43
CA PRO A 377 -22.54 -2.34 29.81
C PRO A 377 -21.40 -3.37 29.90
N SER A 378 -20.87 -3.87 28.80
CA SER A 378 -19.81 -4.88 28.77
C SER A 378 -18.42 -4.30 28.40
N LEU A 379 -18.28 -2.96 28.34
CA LEU A 379 -17.01 -2.32 27.96
C LEU A 379 -15.96 -2.54 29.05
N GLU A 380 -14.81 -3.08 28.67
CA GLU A 380 -13.71 -3.48 29.56
C GLU A 380 -12.46 -2.61 29.35
N TYR A 381 -12.23 -2.17 28.10
CA TYR A 381 -11.00 -1.50 27.69
C TYR A 381 -11.26 -0.28 26.81
N ILE A 382 -10.58 0.84 27.12
CA ILE A 382 -10.50 2.04 26.29
C ILE A 382 -9.03 2.37 26.07
N GLY A 383 -8.63 2.42 24.80
CA GLY A 383 -7.25 2.55 24.35
C GLY A 383 -6.67 3.96 24.49
N TYR A 384 -5.37 4.05 24.26
CA TYR A 384 -4.59 5.28 24.27
C TYR A 384 -5.17 6.30 23.27
N ASP A 385 -5.36 7.55 23.68
CA ASP A 385 -5.91 8.63 22.84
C ASP A 385 -7.28 8.33 22.20
N ALA A 386 -8.04 7.35 22.67
CA ALA A 386 -9.24 6.86 22.01
C ALA A 386 -10.26 7.95 21.64
N PHE A 387 -10.42 8.98 22.48
CA PHE A 387 -11.30 10.15 22.29
C PHE A 387 -10.52 11.47 22.39
N ASN A 388 -9.21 11.43 22.18
CA ASN A 388 -8.37 12.62 22.21
C ASN A 388 -8.84 13.64 21.17
N GLY A 389 -8.91 14.93 21.54
CA GLY A 389 -9.34 15.98 20.62
C GLY A 389 -10.85 16.03 20.30
N CYS A 390 -11.68 15.26 20.99
CA CYS A 390 -13.15 15.36 20.92
C CYS A 390 -13.62 16.61 21.67
N ARG A 391 -13.42 17.78 21.05
CA ARG A 391 -13.55 19.10 21.70
C ARG A 391 -14.97 19.47 22.12
N SER A 392 -15.99 18.80 21.62
CA SER A 392 -17.39 19.03 22.00
C SER A 392 -17.89 18.09 23.09
N LEU A 393 -17.11 17.07 23.48
CA LEU A 393 -17.49 16.07 24.48
C LEU A 393 -17.39 16.63 25.91
N ARG A 394 -18.57 16.76 26.56
CA ARG A 394 -18.68 17.40 27.89
C ARG A 394 -18.85 16.42 29.05
N SER A 395 -19.39 15.26 28.77
CA SER A 395 -19.61 14.22 29.77
C SER A 395 -19.63 12.83 29.16
N VAL A 396 -19.17 11.87 29.93
CA VAL A 396 -19.30 10.43 29.65
C VAL A 396 -19.65 9.73 30.96
N SER A 397 -20.31 8.57 30.86
CA SER A 397 -20.50 7.65 31.98
C SER A 397 -19.86 6.32 31.61
N LEU A 398 -18.95 5.86 32.47
CA LEU A 398 -18.22 4.61 32.29
C LEU A 398 -18.95 3.47 33.00
N PRO A 399 -19.23 2.34 32.36
CA PRO A 399 -19.77 1.17 33.02
C PRO A 399 -18.75 0.59 34.03
N GLU A 400 -19.24 -0.03 35.10
CA GLU A 400 -18.40 -0.64 36.15
C GLU A 400 -17.46 -1.74 35.63
N THR A 401 -17.74 -2.25 34.44
CA THR A 401 -16.92 -3.26 33.75
C THR A 401 -15.61 -2.74 33.19
N VAL A 402 -15.44 -1.40 33.08
CA VAL A 402 -14.17 -0.83 32.60
C VAL A 402 -13.07 -1.10 33.64
N THR A 403 -12.11 -1.93 33.23
CA THR A 403 -10.95 -2.34 34.05
C THR A 403 -9.64 -1.73 33.55
N CYS A 404 -9.63 -1.17 32.34
CA CYS A 404 -8.48 -0.49 31.78
C CYS A 404 -8.90 0.73 30.97
N LEU A 405 -8.40 1.90 31.39
CA LEU A 405 -8.49 3.15 30.67
C LEU A 405 -7.06 3.64 30.40
N ALA A 406 -6.67 3.67 29.14
CA ALA A 406 -5.32 4.06 28.79
C ALA A 406 -5.11 5.58 28.87
N CYS A 407 -3.86 6.01 29.01
CA CYS A 407 -3.47 7.42 29.11
C CYS A 407 -4.02 8.26 27.95
N TYR A 408 -4.34 9.51 28.23
CA TYR A 408 -4.82 10.52 27.27
C TYR A 408 -6.13 10.17 26.55
N ALA A 409 -6.83 9.10 26.94
CA ALA A 409 -8.05 8.65 26.26
C ALA A 409 -9.12 9.73 26.07
N PHE A 410 -9.21 10.73 26.94
CA PHE A 410 -10.13 11.88 26.88
C PHE A 410 -9.40 13.23 26.91
N GLU A 411 -8.14 13.28 26.50
CA GLU A 411 -7.39 14.53 26.47
C GLU A 411 -7.98 15.50 25.43
N TYR A 412 -7.85 16.79 25.65
CA TYR A 412 -8.46 17.86 24.84
C TYR A 412 -9.98 17.72 24.61
N THR A 413 -10.69 17.10 25.57
CA THR A 413 -12.16 17.13 25.66
C THR A 413 -12.62 18.20 26.66
N LYS A 414 -13.92 18.50 26.65
CA LYS A 414 -14.53 19.40 27.67
C LYS A 414 -14.95 18.70 28.98
N ILE A 415 -14.71 17.39 29.10
CA ILE A 415 -15.11 16.62 30.30
C ILE A 415 -14.47 17.18 31.57
N PHE A 416 -13.22 17.66 31.47
CA PHE A 416 -12.45 18.19 32.57
C PHE A 416 -12.24 19.73 32.51
N GLU A 417 -12.88 20.39 31.55
CA GLU A 417 -12.81 21.85 31.43
C GLU A 417 -13.22 22.50 32.75
N GLU A 418 -12.38 23.41 33.27
CA GLU A 418 -12.56 24.12 34.53
C GLU A 418 -12.48 23.28 35.83
N LYS A 419 -12.28 21.96 35.75
CA LYS A 419 -12.10 21.10 36.92
C LYS A 419 -10.68 21.22 37.45
N LYS A 420 -10.56 21.43 38.80
CA LYS A 420 -9.27 21.45 39.51
C LYS A 420 -9.21 20.31 40.52
N GLY A 421 -7.99 19.87 40.83
CA GLY A 421 -7.78 18.80 41.80
C GLY A 421 -7.87 17.41 41.12
N VAL A 422 -8.19 16.41 41.93
CA VAL A 422 -8.26 15.02 41.49
C VAL A 422 -9.43 14.81 40.54
N LEU A 423 -9.15 14.34 39.35
CA LEU A 423 -10.13 14.15 38.30
C LEU A 423 -10.59 12.68 38.26
N TYR A 424 -11.89 12.50 38.41
CA TYR A 424 -12.55 11.18 38.32
C TYR A 424 -13.55 11.14 37.18
N LEU A 425 -13.59 9.98 36.53
CA LEU A 425 -14.70 9.54 35.70
C LEU A 425 -15.29 8.31 36.39
N ASP A 426 -16.45 8.48 37.03
CA ASP A 426 -17.12 7.45 37.83
C ASP A 426 -16.14 6.80 38.84
N HIS A 427 -15.80 5.52 38.66
CA HIS A 427 -14.88 4.75 39.52
C HIS A 427 -13.42 4.80 39.07
N VAL A 428 -13.10 5.57 38.01
CA VAL A 428 -11.75 5.67 37.43
C VAL A 428 -11.09 6.97 37.89
N LEU A 429 -9.91 6.88 38.47
CA LEU A 429 -9.01 8.00 38.68
C LEU A 429 -8.31 8.35 37.39
N PHE A 430 -8.63 9.49 36.79
CA PHE A 430 -8.14 9.88 35.46
C PHE A 430 -6.87 10.76 35.52
N GLY A 431 -6.75 11.61 36.51
CA GLY A 431 -5.61 12.51 36.61
C GLY A 431 -5.80 13.65 37.61
N TYR A 432 -5.03 14.71 37.45
CA TYR A 432 -5.08 15.92 38.29
C TYR A 432 -5.18 17.18 37.42
N GLY A 433 -6.14 18.01 37.68
CA GLY A 433 -6.35 19.30 36.99
C GLY A 433 -5.66 20.47 37.68
N GLY A 434 -4.83 21.21 36.95
CA GLY A 434 -4.01 22.29 37.45
C GLY A 434 -2.64 21.85 37.98
N ASP A 435 -1.93 22.75 38.67
CA ASP A 435 -0.60 22.43 39.23
C ASP A 435 -0.73 21.48 40.42
N PHE A 436 0.05 20.40 40.39
CA PHE A 436 0.11 19.44 41.50
C PHE A 436 0.80 20.11 42.69
N PRO A 437 0.19 20.15 43.89
CA PRO A 437 0.79 20.80 45.05
C PRO A 437 2.09 20.07 45.48
N ASP A 438 3.16 20.85 45.71
CA ASP A 438 4.41 20.29 46.23
C ASP A 438 4.19 19.60 47.60
N HIS A 439 4.73 18.39 47.77
CA HIS A 439 4.65 17.58 48.97
C HIS A 439 3.25 17.07 49.37
N SER A 440 2.32 16.96 48.42
CA SER A 440 0.96 16.48 48.70
C SER A 440 0.83 14.97 48.48
N TYR A 441 0.05 14.32 49.32
CA TYR A 441 -0.43 12.95 49.09
C TYR A 441 -1.74 13.01 48.31
N LEU A 442 -1.88 12.11 47.32
CA LEU A 442 -3.13 11.95 46.60
C LEU A 442 -4.03 11.00 47.38
N GLU A 443 -5.11 11.49 47.95
CA GLU A 443 -6.11 10.65 48.58
C GLU A 443 -7.08 10.12 47.52
N VAL A 444 -7.02 8.80 47.30
CA VAL A 444 -7.84 8.12 46.29
C VAL A 444 -9.22 7.86 46.85
N LYS A 445 -10.26 8.26 46.11
CA LYS A 445 -11.67 8.10 46.51
C LYS A 445 -12.00 6.62 46.75
N SER A 446 -12.74 6.35 47.86
CA SER A 446 -13.25 4.99 48.11
C SER A 446 -14.11 4.51 46.95
N GLY A 447 -13.88 3.26 46.49
CA GLY A 447 -14.56 2.71 45.32
C GLY A 447 -13.85 2.94 44.00
N THR A 448 -12.65 3.55 43.99
CA THR A 448 -11.80 3.63 42.80
C THR A 448 -11.25 2.25 42.47
N THR A 449 -11.56 1.76 41.28
CA THR A 449 -11.13 0.44 40.79
C THR A 449 -10.08 0.48 39.71
N VAL A 450 -9.93 1.64 39.02
CA VAL A 450 -8.99 1.86 37.91
C VAL A 450 -8.25 3.17 38.10
N ILE A 451 -6.95 3.16 37.78
CA ILE A 451 -6.09 4.35 37.64
C ILE A 451 -5.65 4.42 36.18
N ALA A 452 -6.01 5.52 35.48
CA ALA A 452 -5.73 5.73 34.07
C ALA A 452 -4.38 6.43 33.82
#